data_7fea5df6765a21335f9e1ee6ad323977
#
_entry.id   7fea5df6765a21335f9e1ee6ad323977
#
_cell.length_a   1.000
_cell.length_b   1.000
_cell.length_c   1.000
_cell.angle_alpha   90.00
_cell.angle_beta   90.00
_cell.angle_gamma   90.00
#
_symmetry.space_group_name_H-M   'P 1'
#
loop_
_entity.id
_entity.type
_entity.pdbx_description
1 polymer ?
#
loop_
_entity_poly.entity_id
_entity_poly.type
_entity_poly.pdbx_seq_one_letter_code
_entity_poly.pdbx_strand_id
1 'polypeptide(L)'
;MRTGIRWLLRIVFLLVLSAGCGTLIPRPLIAPVKASSAAVTHRILLLSGPIHTDIAIPLDAETRATFSFLDNTDFPLGHPNAEWLIIGWGGRAFYLETPTWAELKPLPVLRALTIDSSVLHVDLAGPITEPQPTVTAFNVSDDQLAQLRNFISDSFVRDAGAVVPIQDAGYGEIDRFFEARGYFNALFGCNTWSAAALRSAGLRTGLWSPIPQALRLSVSVYN
;
A
#
# COMPACT_ATOMS: atom_id res chain seq x y z
N MET A 1 13.26 39.38 7.21
CA MET A 1 12.37 38.78 6.20
C MET A 1 13.13 38.08 5.04
N ARG A 2 14.06 38.71 4.33
CA ARG A 2 14.76 38.10 3.17
C ARG A 2 15.56 36.83 3.52
N THR A 3 16.16 36.74 4.71
CA THR A 3 16.93 35.56 5.14
C THR A 3 16.01 34.33 5.39
N GLY A 4 14.88 34.52 6.06
CA GLY A 4 13.91 33.42 6.31
C GLY A 4 13.32 32.82 5.02
N ILE A 5 13.00 33.67 4.04
CA ILE A 5 12.51 33.24 2.74
C ILE A 5 13.57 32.39 2.00
N ARG A 6 14.84 32.78 2.06
CA ARG A 6 15.95 32.04 1.45
C ARG A 6 16.13 30.65 2.08
N TRP A 7 16.01 30.52 3.40
CA TRP A 7 16.06 29.24 4.09
C TRP A 7 14.88 28.38 3.74
N LEU A 8 13.66 28.92 3.69
CA LEU A 8 12.47 28.20 3.28
C LEU A 8 12.62 27.63 1.84
N LEU A 9 13.08 28.46 0.90
CA LEU A 9 13.31 28.03 -0.48
C LEU A 9 14.36 26.92 -0.58
N ARG A 10 15.42 26.96 0.23
CA ARG A 10 16.44 25.90 0.28
C ARG A 10 15.86 24.60 0.81
N ILE A 11 15.04 24.65 1.87
CA ILE A 11 14.39 23.47 2.43
C ILE A 11 13.45 22.85 1.39
N VAL A 12 12.59 23.65 0.75
CA VAL A 12 11.70 23.20 -0.31
C VAL A 12 12.49 22.58 -1.47
N PHE A 13 13.56 23.22 -1.92
CA PHE A 13 14.43 22.69 -2.99
C PHE A 13 15.04 21.34 -2.60
N LEU A 14 15.56 21.21 -1.38
CA LEU A 14 16.12 19.94 -0.89
C LEU A 14 15.06 18.84 -0.78
N LEU A 15 13.85 19.15 -0.35
CA LEU A 15 12.75 18.18 -0.30
C LEU A 15 12.35 17.72 -1.72
N VAL A 16 12.21 18.64 -2.66
CA VAL A 16 11.90 18.31 -4.06
C VAL A 16 13.03 17.48 -4.69
N LEU A 17 14.27 17.85 -4.46
CA LEU A 17 15.43 17.11 -4.94
C LEU A 17 15.48 15.71 -4.34
N SER A 18 15.25 15.58 -3.03
CA SER A 18 15.22 14.28 -2.34
C SER A 18 14.09 13.39 -2.85
N ALA A 19 12.90 13.95 -3.08
CA ALA A 19 11.77 13.22 -3.66
C ALA A 19 12.06 12.78 -5.10
N GLY A 20 12.66 13.66 -5.92
CA GLY A 20 13.06 13.36 -7.29
C GLY A 20 14.12 12.26 -7.35
N CYS A 21 15.21 12.39 -6.58
CA CYS A 21 16.22 11.35 -6.47
C CYS A 21 15.64 10.04 -5.92
N GLY A 22 14.81 10.12 -4.89
CA GLY A 22 14.14 8.95 -4.32
C GLY A 22 13.28 8.21 -5.34
N THR A 23 12.56 8.93 -6.19
CA THR A 23 11.71 8.36 -7.24
C THR A 23 12.54 7.74 -8.37
N LEU A 24 13.64 8.40 -8.75
CA LEU A 24 14.45 8.04 -9.93
C LEU A 24 15.65 7.13 -9.62
N ILE A 25 15.98 6.87 -8.36
CA ILE A 25 16.98 5.85 -7.99
C ILE A 25 16.24 4.52 -7.81
N PRO A 26 16.53 3.50 -8.63
CA PRO A 26 15.80 2.24 -8.55
C PRO A 26 16.14 1.45 -7.28
N ARG A 27 15.15 0.76 -6.75
CA ARG A 27 15.32 -0.21 -5.68
C ARG A 27 14.59 -1.52 -6.04
N PRO A 28 15.28 -2.67 -6.11
CA PRO A 28 16.74 -2.84 -5.95
C PRO A 28 17.53 -2.16 -7.07
N LEU A 29 18.79 -1.81 -6.79
CA LEU A 29 19.70 -1.20 -7.80
C LEU A 29 19.96 -2.12 -8.97
N ILE A 30 20.15 -3.42 -8.69
CA ILE A 30 20.34 -4.46 -9.71
C ILE A 30 18.96 -5.07 -9.98
N ALA A 31 18.58 -5.14 -11.25
CA ALA A 31 17.30 -5.74 -11.62
C ALA A 31 17.29 -7.23 -11.19
N PRO A 32 16.19 -7.71 -10.59
CA PRO A 32 16.01 -9.13 -10.34
C PRO A 32 16.11 -9.90 -11.64
N VAL A 33 16.65 -11.12 -11.58
CA VAL A 33 16.64 -12.01 -12.75
C VAL A 33 15.18 -12.29 -13.11
N LYS A 34 14.78 -12.00 -14.35
CA LYS A 34 13.44 -12.32 -14.83
C LYS A 34 13.22 -13.82 -14.71
N ALA A 35 12.11 -14.22 -14.07
CA ALA A 35 11.70 -15.62 -14.05
C ALA A 35 11.55 -16.12 -15.49
N SER A 36 11.84 -17.41 -15.70
CA SER A 36 11.71 -18.06 -17.02
C SER A 36 10.30 -17.88 -17.57
N SER A 37 10.18 -17.61 -18.86
CA SER A 37 8.94 -17.27 -19.56
C SER A 37 7.86 -18.38 -19.61
N ALA A 38 8.05 -19.49 -18.91
CA ALA A 38 7.12 -20.64 -18.87
C ALA A 38 6.28 -20.71 -17.57
N ALA A 39 6.43 -19.74 -16.67
CA ALA A 39 5.68 -19.73 -15.42
C ALA A 39 4.25 -19.20 -15.62
N VAL A 40 3.29 -19.79 -14.92
CA VAL A 40 1.95 -19.22 -14.77
C VAL A 40 2.08 -17.80 -14.23
N THR A 41 1.37 -16.86 -14.83
CA THR A 41 1.42 -15.46 -14.41
C THR A 41 0.10 -15.05 -13.78
N HIS A 42 0.20 -14.38 -12.63
CA HIS A 42 -0.92 -13.77 -11.94
C HIS A 42 -0.90 -12.27 -12.16
N ARG A 43 -2.08 -11.69 -12.22
CA ARG A 43 -2.24 -10.26 -12.33
C ARG A 43 -2.41 -9.66 -10.95
N ILE A 44 -1.60 -8.66 -10.61
CA ILE A 44 -1.74 -7.83 -9.42
C ILE A 44 -1.91 -6.38 -9.82
N LEU A 45 -2.58 -5.58 -8.99
CA LEU A 45 -2.89 -4.19 -9.32
C LEU A 45 -2.36 -3.25 -8.23
N LEU A 46 -1.81 -2.12 -8.67
CA LEU A 46 -1.59 -0.93 -7.84
C LEU A 46 -2.76 0.02 -8.11
N LEU A 47 -3.61 0.22 -7.11
CA LEU A 47 -4.70 1.18 -7.14
C LEU A 47 -4.20 2.51 -6.59
N SER A 48 -4.41 3.60 -7.31
CA SER A 48 -3.82 4.90 -6.98
C SER A 48 -4.88 5.98 -6.86
N GLY A 49 -5.15 6.41 -5.64
CA GLY A 49 -5.92 7.61 -5.34
C GLY A 49 -5.06 8.89 -5.42
N PRO A 50 -5.63 10.05 -5.09
CA PRO A 50 -4.91 11.32 -5.10
C PRO A 50 -3.72 11.38 -4.14
N ILE A 51 -3.83 10.72 -2.97
CA ILE A 51 -2.82 10.74 -1.88
C ILE A 51 -2.44 9.36 -1.37
N HIS A 52 -3.15 8.32 -1.78
CA HIS A 52 -3.03 6.98 -1.24
C HIS A 52 -2.90 5.94 -2.35
N THR A 53 -2.26 4.81 -2.04
CA THR A 53 -2.19 3.65 -2.92
C THR A 53 -2.51 2.38 -2.15
N ASP A 54 -3.23 1.47 -2.82
CA ASP A 54 -3.56 0.13 -2.35
C ASP A 54 -3.00 -0.93 -3.30
N ILE A 55 -2.80 -2.13 -2.79
CA ILE A 55 -2.44 -3.31 -3.58
C ILE A 55 -3.67 -4.21 -3.68
N ALA A 56 -4.05 -4.58 -4.90
CA ALA A 56 -5.05 -5.60 -5.14
C ALA A 56 -4.38 -6.87 -5.65
N ILE A 57 -4.68 -7.99 -5.01
CA ILE A 57 -4.23 -9.33 -5.40
C ILE A 57 -5.42 -10.21 -5.75
N PRO A 58 -5.28 -11.15 -6.70
CA PRO A 58 -6.37 -12.04 -7.07
C PRO A 58 -6.79 -12.88 -5.86
N LEU A 59 -8.09 -12.98 -5.62
CA LEU A 59 -8.68 -13.74 -4.51
C LEU A 59 -8.87 -15.20 -4.92
N ASP A 60 -7.81 -15.84 -5.37
CA ASP A 60 -7.75 -17.26 -5.72
C ASP A 60 -7.73 -18.18 -4.47
N ALA A 61 -7.70 -19.49 -4.70
CA ALA A 61 -7.72 -20.48 -3.62
C ALA A 61 -6.51 -20.34 -2.67
N GLU A 62 -5.33 -20.04 -3.21
CA GLU A 62 -4.11 -19.87 -2.39
C GLU A 62 -4.14 -18.56 -1.59
N THR A 63 -4.67 -17.49 -2.17
CA THR A 63 -4.88 -16.22 -1.44
C THR A 63 -5.88 -16.44 -0.31
N ARG A 64 -7.01 -17.12 -0.56
CA ARG A 64 -7.97 -17.46 0.51
C ARG A 64 -7.33 -18.32 1.59
N ALA A 65 -6.54 -19.32 1.23
CA ALA A 65 -5.82 -20.15 2.20
C ALA A 65 -4.82 -19.36 3.03
N THR A 66 -4.03 -18.46 2.39
CA THR A 66 -3.05 -17.62 3.08
C THR A 66 -3.69 -16.66 4.07
N PHE A 67 -4.85 -16.09 3.72
CA PHE A 67 -5.57 -15.13 4.54
C PHE A 67 -6.75 -15.73 5.32
N SER A 68 -6.83 -17.06 5.43
CA SER A 68 -7.88 -17.76 6.19
C SER A 68 -7.99 -17.36 7.66
N PHE A 69 -6.94 -16.78 8.23
CA PHE A 69 -6.98 -16.20 9.56
C PHE A 69 -8.00 -15.04 9.69
N LEU A 70 -8.42 -14.43 8.58
CA LEU A 70 -9.48 -13.42 8.55
C LEU A 70 -10.87 -14.02 8.74
N ASP A 71 -11.06 -15.32 8.49
CA ASP A 71 -12.35 -16.01 8.72
C ASP A 71 -12.76 -16.03 10.21
N ASN A 72 -11.79 -15.84 11.11
CA ASN A 72 -12.05 -15.70 12.54
C ASN A 72 -12.42 -14.27 12.96
N THR A 73 -12.64 -13.39 12.00
CA THR A 73 -13.06 -12.00 12.19
C THR A 73 -14.36 -11.78 11.41
N ASP A 74 -14.96 -10.62 11.55
CA ASP A 74 -16.18 -10.25 10.80
C ASP A 74 -15.89 -9.88 9.32
N PHE A 75 -14.69 -10.15 8.82
CA PHE A 75 -14.34 -9.89 7.42
C PHE A 75 -14.87 -10.99 6.50
N PRO A 76 -15.67 -10.65 5.47
CA PRO A 76 -16.36 -11.63 4.63
C PRO A 76 -15.46 -12.22 3.52
N LEU A 77 -14.33 -12.83 3.88
CA LEU A 77 -13.35 -13.37 2.91
C LEU A 77 -13.99 -14.37 1.91
N GLY A 78 -15.05 -15.07 2.34
CA GLY A 78 -15.82 -16.01 1.51
C GLY A 78 -16.84 -15.36 0.58
N HIS A 79 -16.88 -14.02 0.44
CA HIS A 79 -17.88 -13.33 -0.38
C HIS A 79 -17.90 -13.88 -1.82
N PRO A 80 -19.07 -14.31 -2.36
CA PRO A 80 -19.14 -15.10 -3.60
C PRO A 80 -18.75 -14.31 -4.86
N ASN A 81 -18.94 -12.99 -4.84
CA ASN A 81 -18.65 -12.11 -5.99
C ASN A 81 -17.29 -11.41 -5.88
N ALA A 82 -16.48 -11.76 -4.87
CA ALA A 82 -15.17 -11.17 -4.71
C ALA A 82 -14.14 -11.85 -5.59
N GLU A 83 -13.47 -11.07 -6.42
CA GLU A 83 -12.37 -11.48 -7.29
C GLU A 83 -11.01 -10.94 -6.81
N TRP A 84 -11.04 -9.85 -6.04
CA TRP A 84 -9.86 -9.16 -5.56
C TRP A 84 -9.89 -8.98 -4.05
N LEU A 85 -8.73 -9.20 -3.42
CA LEU A 85 -8.44 -8.77 -2.06
C LEU A 85 -7.61 -7.48 -2.18
N ILE A 86 -8.14 -6.39 -1.65
CA ILE A 86 -7.51 -5.06 -1.69
C ILE A 86 -6.94 -4.75 -0.32
N ILE A 87 -5.68 -4.32 -0.27
CA ILE A 87 -5.00 -4.00 0.97
C ILE A 87 -4.35 -2.63 0.87
N GLY A 88 -4.76 -1.73 1.77
CA GLY A 88 -4.13 -0.46 2.04
C GLY A 88 -3.45 -0.46 3.40
N TRP A 89 -2.34 0.27 3.54
CA TRP A 89 -1.66 0.50 4.80
C TRP A 89 -1.55 2.00 5.04
N GLY A 90 -1.85 2.46 6.25
CA GLY A 90 -1.85 3.89 6.52
C GLY A 90 -1.84 4.27 7.99
N GLY A 91 -1.79 5.58 8.25
CA GLY A 91 -1.87 6.13 9.61
C GLY A 91 -3.23 5.91 10.24
N ARG A 92 -3.22 5.37 11.47
CA ARG A 92 -4.44 5.03 12.20
C ARG A 92 -5.37 6.23 12.37
N ALA A 93 -4.85 7.33 12.89
CA ALA A 93 -5.67 8.51 13.14
C ALA A 93 -6.26 9.09 11.84
N PHE A 94 -5.48 9.10 10.76
CA PHE A 94 -5.95 9.61 9.48
C PHE A 94 -7.08 8.73 8.89
N TYR A 95 -6.91 7.42 8.86
CA TYR A 95 -7.91 6.50 8.32
C TYR A 95 -9.21 6.48 9.13
N LEU A 96 -9.10 6.43 10.46
CA LEU A 96 -10.27 6.24 11.32
C LEU A 96 -10.99 7.55 11.69
N GLU A 97 -10.28 8.69 11.70
CA GLU A 97 -10.83 9.97 12.13
C GLU A 97 -11.10 10.95 11.00
N THR A 98 -10.71 10.60 9.75
CA THR A 98 -10.83 11.48 8.57
C THR A 98 -11.39 10.69 7.37
N PRO A 99 -12.61 10.17 7.45
CA PRO A 99 -13.22 9.39 6.37
C PRO A 99 -13.42 10.20 5.09
N THR A 100 -13.57 11.52 5.20
CA THR A 100 -13.67 12.43 4.06
C THR A 100 -12.78 13.66 4.23
N TRP A 101 -12.40 14.30 3.11
CA TRP A 101 -11.63 15.55 3.12
C TRP A 101 -12.31 16.70 3.88
N ALA A 102 -13.65 16.71 3.91
CA ALA A 102 -14.43 17.71 4.63
C ALA A 102 -14.29 17.59 6.16
N GLU A 103 -13.88 16.41 6.64
CA GLU A 103 -13.73 16.09 8.05
C GLU A 103 -12.27 16.15 8.53
N LEU A 104 -11.39 16.78 7.75
CA LEU A 104 -9.97 16.90 8.07
C LEU A 104 -9.76 17.62 9.42
N LYS A 105 -9.17 16.91 10.37
CA LYS A 105 -8.88 17.43 11.71
C LYS A 105 -7.39 17.73 11.87
N PRO A 106 -7.01 18.79 12.60
CA PRO A 106 -5.60 19.17 12.77
C PRO A 106 -4.74 18.09 13.45
N LEU A 107 -5.29 17.38 14.44
CA LEU A 107 -4.53 16.40 15.22
C LEU A 107 -4.17 15.14 14.40
N PRO A 108 -5.08 14.48 13.65
CA PRO A 108 -4.72 13.42 12.70
C PRO A 108 -3.65 13.84 11.68
N VAL A 109 -3.74 15.06 11.15
CA VAL A 109 -2.73 15.60 10.24
C VAL A 109 -1.37 15.74 10.94
N LEU A 110 -1.33 16.27 12.17
CA LEU A 110 -0.09 16.40 12.91
C LEU A 110 0.53 15.03 13.22
N ARG A 111 -0.26 14.03 13.60
CA ARG A 111 0.21 12.65 13.80
C ARG A 111 0.76 12.06 12.51
N ALA A 112 0.05 12.21 11.38
CA ALA A 112 0.51 11.75 10.08
C ALA A 112 1.84 12.40 9.63
N LEU A 113 2.09 13.65 10.03
CA LEU A 113 3.35 14.35 9.74
C LEU A 113 4.49 13.94 10.68
N THR A 114 4.19 13.52 11.91
CA THR A 114 5.20 13.21 12.94
C THR A 114 5.35 11.71 13.15
N ILE A 115 4.45 11.10 13.92
CA ILE A 115 4.39 9.66 14.16
C ILE A 115 2.97 9.25 14.53
N ASP A 116 2.45 8.21 13.87
CA ASP A 116 1.17 7.58 14.17
C ASP A 116 1.35 6.06 14.17
N SER A 117 0.49 5.33 14.90
CA SER A 117 0.37 3.91 14.67
C SER A 117 -0.21 3.64 13.29
N SER A 118 0.02 2.46 12.75
CA SER A 118 -0.48 2.09 11.43
C SER A 118 -1.62 1.09 11.51
N VAL A 119 -2.45 1.10 10.48
CA VAL A 119 -3.53 0.14 10.27
C VAL A 119 -3.50 -0.40 8.85
N LEU A 120 -4.02 -1.61 8.66
CA LEU A 120 -4.37 -2.16 7.37
C LEU A 120 -5.87 -1.94 7.14
N HIS A 121 -6.21 -1.38 6.00
CA HIS A 121 -7.55 -1.41 5.43
C HIS A 121 -7.61 -2.60 4.48
N VAL A 122 -8.50 -3.53 4.75
CA VAL A 122 -8.71 -4.74 3.95
C VAL A 122 -10.11 -4.71 3.38
N ASP A 123 -10.21 -4.80 2.05
CA ASP A 123 -11.46 -4.68 1.32
C ASP A 123 -11.56 -5.77 0.24
N LEU A 124 -12.77 -6.03 -0.22
CA LEU A 124 -13.06 -6.94 -1.31
C LEU A 124 -13.62 -6.19 -2.51
N ALA A 125 -13.22 -6.62 -3.71
CA ALA A 125 -13.83 -6.12 -4.93
C ALA A 125 -14.19 -7.27 -5.88
N GLY A 126 -15.26 -7.05 -6.65
CA GLY A 126 -15.56 -7.83 -7.86
C GLY A 126 -14.62 -7.46 -9.01
N PRO A 127 -15.05 -7.67 -10.28
CA PRO A 127 -14.24 -7.37 -11.45
C PRO A 127 -13.77 -5.90 -11.49
N ILE A 128 -12.46 -5.68 -11.59
CA ILE A 128 -11.88 -4.35 -11.79
C ILE A 128 -11.64 -4.16 -13.29
N THR A 129 -12.38 -3.22 -13.88
CA THR A 129 -12.25 -2.91 -15.31
C THR A 129 -10.93 -2.22 -15.60
N GLU A 130 -10.24 -2.66 -16.64
CA GLU A 130 -9.02 -2.05 -17.14
C GLU A 130 -9.11 -1.80 -18.66
N PRO A 131 -8.44 -0.77 -19.23
CA PRO A 131 -7.53 0.16 -18.55
C PRO A 131 -8.29 1.28 -17.80
N GLN A 132 -7.72 1.70 -16.65
CA GLN A 132 -8.18 2.89 -15.92
C GLN A 132 -6.98 3.74 -15.50
N PRO A 133 -7.09 5.08 -15.48
CA PRO A 133 -5.98 5.97 -15.11
C PRO A 133 -5.45 5.75 -13.68
N THR A 134 -6.29 5.21 -12.80
CA THR A 134 -5.99 4.95 -11.39
C THR A 134 -5.48 3.53 -11.13
N VAL A 135 -5.45 2.67 -12.14
CA VAL A 135 -5.05 1.25 -12.02
C VAL A 135 -3.77 1.02 -12.82
N THR A 136 -2.76 0.46 -12.17
CA THR A 136 -1.54 -0.01 -12.83
C THR A 136 -1.39 -1.51 -12.56
N ALA A 137 -1.38 -2.31 -13.62
CA ALA A 137 -1.33 -3.76 -13.52
C ALA A 137 0.06 -4.31 -13.78
N PHE A 138 0.41 -5.40 -13.07
CA PHE A 138 1.65 -6.14 -13.25
C PHE A 138 1.35 -7.62 -13.34
N ASN A 139 2.16 -8.33 -14.13
CA ASN A 139 2.15 -9.78 -14.17
C ASN A 139 3.30 -10.31 -13.30
N VAL A 140 2.99 -11.22 -12.38
CA VAL A 140 3.93 -11.82 -11.45
C VAL A 140 3.81 -13.35 -11.50
N SER A 141 4.89 -14.07 -11.19
CA SER A 141 4.87 -15.53 -11.10
C SER A 141 4.23 -16.01 -9.80
N ASP A 142 3.98 -17.33 -9.70
CA ASP A 142 3.49 -17.98 -8.45
C ASP A 142 4.36 -17.61 -7.25
N ASP A 143 5.70 -17.74 -7.37
CA ASP A 143 6.64 -17.42 -6.30
C ASP A 143 6.60 -15.94 -5.90
N GLN A 144 6.47 -15.05 -6.89
CA GLN A 144 6.39 -13.62 -6.66
C GLN A 144 5.09 -13.24 -5.95
N LEU A 145 3.96 -13.85 -6.37
CA LEU A 145 2.68 -13.64 -5.70
C LEU A 145 2.70 -14.21 -4.27
N ALA A 146 3.32 -15.37 -4.06
CA ALA A 146 3.48 -15.95 -2.73
C ALA A 146 4.30 -15.04 -1.80
N GLN A 147 5.39 -14.43 -2.31
CA GLN A 147 6.18 -13.47 -1.54
C GLN A 147 5.37 -12.20 -1.20
N LEU A 148 4.55 -11.73 -2.12
CA LEU A 148 3.65 -10.60 -1.87
C LEU A 148 2.60 -10.93 -0.80
N ARG A 149 1.95 -12.10 -0.89
CA ARG A 149 1.00 -12.58 0.14
C ARG A 149 1.66 -12.64 1.52
N ASN A 150 2.87 -13.18 1.61
CA ASN A 150 3.63 -13.25 2.86
C ASN A 150 3.94 -11.86 3.41
N PHE A 151 4.42 -10.93 2.58
CA PHE A 151 4.67 -9.55 2.99
C PHE A 151 3.42 -8.88 3.56
N ILE A 152 2.28 -9.05 2.89
CA ILE A 152 1.00 -8.50 3.35
C ILE A 152 0.58 -9.17 4.66
N SER A 153 0.65 -10.50 4.76
CA SER A 153 0.31 -11.24 5.97
C SER A 153 1.18 -10.84 7.17
N ASP A 154 2.47 -10.58 6.93
CA ASP A 154 3.41 -10.13 7.95
C ASP A 154 3.18 -8.69 8.39
N SER A 155 2.42 -7.91 7.62
CA SER A 155 2.08 -6.53 7.98
C SER A 155 1.01 -6.46 9.07
N PHE A 156 0.26 -7.53 9.34
CA PHE A 156 -0.72 -7.57 10.42
C PHE A 156 -0.05 -7.69 11.80
N VAL A 157 -0.57 -6.96 12.77
CA VAL A 157 -0.29 -7.23 14.19
C VAL A 157 -1.06 -8.47 14.61
N ARG A 158 -0.39 -9.35 15.37
CA ARG A 158 -0.99 -10.55 15.95
C ARG A 158 -0.85 -10.52 17.46
N ASP A 159 -1.94 -10.85 18.16
CA ASP A 159 -1.97 -11.11 19.58
C ASP A 159 -2.37 -12.57 19.81
N ALA A 160 -1.57 -13.30 20.57
CA ALA A 160 -1.73 -14.76 20.78
C ALA A 160 -1.93 -15.55 19.46
N GLY A 161 -1.35 -15.08 18.35
CA GLY A 161 -1.46 -15.71 17.03
C GLY A 161 -2.62 -15.23 16.17
N ALA A 162 -3.62 -14.56 16.73
CA ALA A 162 -4.76 -13.99 16.01
C ALA A 162 -4.46 -12.54 15.55
N VAL A 163 -4.99 -12.15 14.39
CA VAL A 163 -4.94 -10.74 13.95
C VAL A 163 -5.85 -9.89 14.83
N VAL A 164 -5.52 -8.61 14.97
CA VAL A 164 -6.24 -7.67 15.84
C VAL A 164 -7.13 -6.77 14.99
N PRO A 165 -8.44 -7.07 14.88
CA PRO A 165 -9.38 -6.20 14.19
C PRO A 165 -9.64 -4.93 14.99
N ILE A 166 -9.93 -3.83 14.28
CA ILE A 166 -10.38 -2.59 14.90
C ILE A 166 -11.91 -2.62 14.91
N GLN A 167 -12.50 -2.64 16.08
CA GLN A 167 -13.93 -2.77 16.26
C GLN A 167 -14.67 -1.57 15.65
N ASP A 168 -15.83 -1.85 15.04
CA ASP A 168 -16.73 -0.84 14.45
C ASP A 168 -16.05 0.10 13.45
N ALA A 169 -14.96 -0.36 12.80
CA ALA A 169 -14.22 0.38 11.80
C ALA A 169 -14.32 -0.28 10.42
N GLY A 170 -14.90 0.45 9.49
CA GLY A 170 -15.06 0.09 8.08
C GLY A 170 -15.70 1.25 7.34
N TYR A 171 -15.53 1.30 6.04
CA TYR A 171 -16.22 2.28 5.17
C TYR A 171 -17.50 1.70 4.57
N GLY A 172 -17.63 0.37 4.57
CA GLY A 172 -18.75 -0.36 4.02
C GLY A 172 -19.02 -1.69 4.74
N GLU A 173 -19.73 -2.58 4.05
CA GLU A 173 -20.11 -3.87 4.61
C GLU A 173 -19.03 -4.93 4.43
N ILE A 174 -18.19 -4.79 3.41
CA ILE A 174 -17.21 -5.79 2.96
C ILE A 174 -15.75 -5.40 3.22
N ASP A 175 -15.51 -4.31 3.93
CA ASP A 175 -14.17 -3.87 4.34
C ASP A 175 -14.02 -3.85 5.87
N ARG A 176 -12.79 -4.00 6.36
CA ARG A 176 -12.44 -3.92 7.79
C ARG A 176 -11.05 -3.33 7.97
N PHE A 177 -10.84 -2.77 9.16
CA PHE A 177 -9.53 -2.30 9.60
C PHE A 177 -8.90 -3.26 10.61
N PHE A 178 -7.58 -3.41 10.48
CA PHE A 178 -6.77 -4.24 11.38
C PHE A 178 -5.55 -3.45 11.87
N GLU A 179 -5.09 -3.73 13.10
CA GLU A 179 -3.83 -3.19 13.58
C GLU A 179 -2.67 -3.66 12.69
N ALA A 180 -1.81 -2.72 12.28
CA ALA A 180 -0.68 -3.01 11.41
C ALA A 180 0.66 -2.80 12.09
N ARG A 181 1.67 -3.50 11.58
CA ARG A 181 3.06 -3.31 12.01
C ARG A 181 3.63 -2.05 11.38
N GLY A 182 4.48 -1.37 12.16
CA GLY A 182 5.17 -0.16 11.77
C GLY A 182 4.50 1.12 12.26
N TYR A 183 5.15 2.22 11.97
CA TYR A 183 4.66 3.55 12.31
C TYR A 183 4.56 4.39 11.05
N PHE A 184 3.43 5.08 10.93
CA PHE A 184 3.18 6.02 9.84
C PHE A 184 3.79 7.38 10.18
N ASN A 185 4.40 8.02 9.18
CA ASN A 185 4.85 9.41 9.24
C ASN A 185 5.05 9.98 7.83
N ALA A 186 5.38 11.26 7.72
CA ALA A 186 5.57 11.93 6.44
C ALA A 186 6.65 11.31 5.53
N LEU A 187 7.63 10.55 6.08
CA LEU A 187 8.69 9.90 5.31
C LEU A 187 8.33 8.45 4.93
N PHE A 188 7.56 7.78 5.80
CA PHE A 188 7.13 6.38 5.65
C PHE A 188 5.60 6.32 5.68
N GLY A 189 4.98 6.60 4.53
CA GLY A 189 3.55 6.57 4.34
C GLY A 189 3.09 5.36 3.53
N CYS A 190 1.80 5.35 3.19
CA CYS A 190 1.15 4.30 2.41
C CYS A 190 1.89 3.96 1.11
N ASN A 191 2.33 4.97 0.35
CA ASN A 191 3.02 4.75 -0.91
C ASN A 191 4.39 4.07 -0.73
N THR A 192 5.06 4.29 0.41
CA THR A 192 6.32 3.63 0.76
C THR A 192 6.08 2.15 1.12
N TRP A 193 4.96 1.85 1.82
CA TRP A 193 4.54 0.49 2.10
C TRP A 193 4.14 -0.24 0.81
N SER A 194 3.31 0.38 -0.06
CA SER A 194 2.94 -0.20 -1.36
C SER A 194 4.16 -0.45 -2.25
N ALA A 195 5.15 0.46 -2.24
CA ALA A 195 6.43 0.24 -2.91
C ALA A 195 7.19 -0.97 -2.35
N ALA A 196 7.16 -1.19 -1.03
CA ALA A 196 7.78 -2.36 -0.40
C ALA A 196 7.04 -3.65 -0.76
N ALA A 197 5.70 -3.63 -0.78
CA ALA A 197 4.86 -4.74 -1.25
C ALA A 197 5.18 -5.12 -2.71
N LEU A 198 5.23 -4.15 -3.61
CA LEU A 198 5.61 -4.40 -5.01
C LEU A 198 7.03 -4.98 -5.14
N ARG A 199 7.97 -4.52 -4.31
CA ARG A 199 9.34 -5.09 -4.30
C ARG A 199 9.38 -6.51 -3.78
N SER A 200 8.54 -6.89 -2.81
CA SER A 200 8.44 -8.30 -2.38
C SER A 200 7.94 -9.21 -3.52
N ALA A 201 7.11 -8.68 -4.42
CA ALA A 201 6.71 -9.33 -5.68
C ALA A 201 7.80 -9.28 -6.77
N GLY A 202 9.03 -8.90 -6.46
CA GLY A 202 10.13 -8.84 -7.43
C GLY A 202 10.09 -7.64 -8.38
N LEU A 203 9.17 -6.71 -8.21
CA LEU A 203 9.10 -5.49 -9.02
C LEU A 203 10.12 -4.45 -8.52
N ARG A 204 10.53 -3.55 -9.41
CA ARG A 204 11.41 -2.43 -9.06
C ARG A 204 10.59 -1.18 -8.82
N THR A 205 10.96 -0.41 -7.82
CA THR A 205 10.34 0.89 -7.51
C THR A 205 11.43 1.94 -7.32
N GLY A 206 11.07 3.18 -7.10
CA GLY A 206 12.00 4.17 -6.58
C GLY A 206 12.50 3.80 -5.18
N LEU A 207 13.64 4.36 -4.80
CA LEU A 207 14.22 4.23 -3.47
C LEU A 207 13.26 4.79 -2.40
N TRP A 208 12.57 5.89 -2.72
CA TRP A 208 11.57 6.54 -1.87
C TRP A 208 10.42 7.10 -2.72
N SER A 209 9.19 6.77 -2.36
CA SER A 209 7.98 7.15 -3.08
C SER A 209 7.01 7.84 -2.11
N PRO A 210 7.17 9.15 -1.85
CA PRO A 210 6.36 9.85 -0.83
C PRO A 210 4.90 10.07 -1.25
N ILE A 211 4.62 10.08 -2.55
CA ILE A 211 3.27 10.34 -3.11
C ILE A 211 2.93 9.30 -4.18
N PRO A 212 1.64 9.07 -4.48
CA PRO A 212 1.20 8.11 -5.50
C PRO A 212 1.84 8.32 -6.87
N GLN A 213 1.97 9.58 -7.30
CA GLN A 213 2.54 9.95 -8.60
C GLN A 213 4.00 9.54 -8.71
N ALA A 214 4.78 9.67 -7.61
CA ALA A 214 6.17 9.24 -7.55
C ALA A 214 6.27 7.71 -7.65
N LEU A 215 5.40 6.97 -6.96
CA LEU A 215 5.36 5.52 -7.05
C LEU A 215 4.99 5.07 -8.47
N ARG A 216 3.90 5.61 -9.03
CA ARG A 216 3.46 5.28 -10.40
C ARG A 216 4.55 5.57 -11.42
N LEU A 217 5.20 6.75 -11.35
CA LEU A 217 6.31 7.09 -12.25
C LEU A 217 7.44 6.08 -12.12
N SER A 218 7.87 5.76 -10.90
CA SER A 218 8.97 4.82 -10.69
C SER A 218 8.65 3.42 -11.23
N VAL A 219 7.45 2.89 -10.98
CA VAL A 219 7.09 1.56 -11.51
C VAL A 219 6.95 1.55 -13.03
N SER A 220 6.48 2.63 -13.63
CA SER A 220 6.39 2.74 -15.10
C SER A 220 7.75 2.85 -15.78
N VAL A 221 8.76 3.35 -15.06
CA VAL A 221 10.14 3.47 -15.59
C VAL A 221 10.90 2.14 -15.49
N TYR A 222 10.60 1.32 -14.46
CA TYR A 222 11.45 0.18 -14.13
C TYR A 222 10.85 -1.19 -14.43
N ASN A 223 9.57 -1.31 -14.76
CA ASN A 223 8.87 -2.56 -15.08
C ASN A 223 8.13 -2.45 -16.40
#